data_2df0a29b9ca246a49ab8f087838ba0c9
#
_entry.id   2df0a29b9ca246a49ab8f087838ba0c9
#
_cell.length_a   1.000
_cell.length_b   1.000
_cell.length_c   1.000
_cell.angle_alpha   90.00
_cell.angle_beta   90.00
_cell.angle_gamma   90.00
#
_symmetry.space_group_name_H-M   'P 1'
#
loop_
_entity.id
_entity.type
_entity.pdbx_description
1 polymer ?
#
loop_
_entity_poly.entity_id
_entity_poly.type
_entity_poly.pdbx_seq_one_letter_code
_entity_poly.pdbx_strand_id
1 'polypeptide(L)'
;MDLIQLKTRPVVIRRELFDHYSELGLDEQDLVILIKLLYASETSNKQPSIEFLQKGSTMEPRQITSVIQNLIQRELLELNVNKDEEGKFTEYMNLDPFYHKLNQLLKHQYLKHEEQDKKEQFKQLFQ
;
A
#
# COMPACT_ATOMS: atom_id res chain seq x y z
N MET A 1 10.99 27.62 -2.27
CA MET A 1 9.60 27.17 -2.07
C MET A 1 9.07 27.82 -0.80
N ASP A 2 7.92 28.45 -0.83
CA ASP A 2 7.34 29.07 0.36
C ASP A 2 6.51 28.07 1.18
N LEU A 3 6.03 28.49 2.36
CA LEU A 3 5.29 27.62 3.26
C LEU A 3 3.96 27.15 2.66
N ILE A 4 3.31 27.97 1.84
CA ILE A 4 2.05 27.63 1.20
C ILE A 4 2.28 26.49 0.21
N GLN A 5 3.33 26.58 -0.60
CA GLN A 5 3.70 25.54 -1.56
C GLN A 5 4.06 24.22 -0.87
N LEU A 6 4.75 24.31 0.28
CA LEU A 6 5.09 23.11 1.06
C LEU A 6 3.87 22.43 1.67
N LYS A 7 2.84 23.19 1.99
CA LYS A 7 1.60 22.64 2.56
C LYS A 7 0.63 22.11 1.52
N THR A 8 0.84 22.44 0.24
CA THR A 8 -0.01 21.96 -0.87
C THR A 8 0.63 20.75 -1.53
N ARG A 9 -0.17 19.94 -2.20
CA ARG A 9 0.25 18.76 -2.95
C ARG A 9 1.00 17.73 -2.09
N PRO A 10 0.50 17.37 -0.90
CA PRO A 10 1.10 16.28 -0.14
C PRO A 10 0.87 14.96 -0.85
N VAL A 11 1.69 13.97 -0.51
CA VAL A 11 1.38 12.59 -0.86
C VAL A 11 0.24 12.13 0.05
N VAL A 12 -0.85 11.66 -0.54
CA VAL A 12 -2.03 11.21 0.20
C VAL A 12 -2.02 9.70 0.27
N ILE A 13 -2.11 9.17 1.48
CA ILE A 13 -2.24 7.74 1.72
C ILE A 13 -3.41 7.49 2.67
N ARG A 14 -3.98 6.30 2.59
CA ARG A 14 -5.07 5.93 3.49
C ARG A 14 -4.56 5.79 4.91
N ARG A 15 -5.29 6.36 5.86
CA ARG A 15 -4.99 6.22 7.30
C ARG A 15 -4.93 4.74 7.69
N GLU A 16 -5.82 3.94 7.15
CA GLU A 16 -5.92 2.52 7.45
C GLU A 16 -4.63 1.78 7.09
N LEU A 17 -3.94 2.18 6.04
CA LEU A 17 -2.64 1.62 5.72
C LEU A 17 -1.61 1.94 6.81
N PHE A 18 -1.58 3.19 7.27
CA PHE A 18 -0.69 3.61 8.35
C PHE A 18 -0.93 2.85 9.64
N ASP A 19 -2.19 2.60 9.96
CA ASP A 19 -2.56 1.98 11.23
C ASP A 19 -2.41 0.45 11.20
N HIS A 20 -2.40 -0.17 10.02
CA HIS A 20 -2.52 -1.63 9.88
C HIS A 20 -1.47 -2.29 8.99
N TYR A 21 -0.43 -1.58 8.55
CA TYR A 21 0.53 -2.16 7.61
C TYR A 21 1.24 -3.40 8.17
N SER A 22 1.50 -3.45 9.46
CA SER A 22 2.13 -4.61 10.08
C SER A 22 1.23 -5.86 10.01
N GLU A 23 -0.08 -5.68 10.06
CA GLU A 23 -1.04 -6.78 9.94
C GLU A 23 -1.12 -7.33 8.51
N LEU A 24 -0.72 -6.53 7.52
CA LEU A 24 -0.53 -6.99 6.14
C LEU A 24 0.81 -7.69 5.95
N GLY A 25 1.62 -7.78 6.99
CA GLY A 25 2.94 -8.39 6.94
C GLY A 25 4.02 -7.47 6.40
N LEU A 26 3.81 -6.16 6.46
CA LEU A 26 4.74 -5.17 5.95
C LEU A 26 5.57 -4.57 7.09
N ASP A 27 6.87 -4.39 6.86
CA ASP A 27 7.72 -3.58 7.70
C ASP A 27 7.77 -2.14 7.18
N GLU A 28 8.57 -1.29 7.81
CA GLU A 28 8.66 0.13 7.46
C GLU A 28 9.28 0.35 6.08
N GLN A 29 10.23 -0.51 5.68
CA GLN A 29 10.81 -0.44 4.34
C GLN A 29 9.79 -0.82 3.27
N ASP A 30 9.03 -1.89 3.51
CA ASP A 30 7.94 -2.30 2.62
C ASP A 30 6.91 -1.18 2.49
N LEU A 31 6.56 -0.55 3.60
CA LEU A 31 5.58 0.54 3.63
C LEU A 31 6.03 1.73 2.79
N VAL A 32 7.29 2.15 2.93
CA VAL A 32 7.82 3.28 2.17
C VAL A 32 7.74 3.00 0.67
N ILE A 33 8.15 1.81 0.23
CA ILE A 33 8.09 1.44 -1.18
C ILE A 33 6.65 1.37 -1.67
N LEU A 34 5.75 0.78 -0.89
CA LEU A 34 4.33 0.71 -1.23
C LEU A 34 3.74 2.13 -1.40
N ILE A 35 4.05 3.05 -0.50
CA ILE A 35 3.61 4.45 -0.60
C ILE A 35 4.10 5.08 -1.91
N LYS A 36 5.37 4.84 -2.28
CA LYS A 36 5.91 5.37 -3.53
C LYS A 36 5.21 4.78 -4.75
N LEU A 37 4.86 3.50 -4.71
CA LEU A 37 4.09 2.86 -5.78
C LEU A 37 2.68 3.45 -5.89
N LEU A 38 2.00 3.63 -4.77
CA LEU A 38 0.68 4.24 -4.73
C LEU A 38 0.70 5.67 -5.27
N TYR A 39 1.72 6.44 -4.89
CA TYR A 39 1.92 7.79 -5.40
C TYR A 39 2.14 7.79 -6.91
N ALA A 40 3.02 6.92 -7.40
CA ALA A 40 3.28 6.79 -8.83
C ALA A 40 2.04 6.37 -9.62
N SER A 41 1.17 5.55 -9.02
CA SER A 41 -0.04 5.06 -9.66
C SER A 41 -1.06 6.15 -9.95
N GLU A 42 -0.98 7.29 -9.27
CA GLU A 42 -1.86 8.44 -9.54
C GLU A 42 -1.66 9.00 -10.95
N THR A 43 -0.47 8.84 -11.51
CA THR A 43 -0.14 9.38 -12.83
C THR A 43 -0.16 8.29 -13.91
N SER A 44 0.32 7.08 -13.60
CA SER A 44 0.49 6.01 -14.58
C SER A 44 0.50 4.66 -13.89
N ASN A 45 0.01 3.64 -14.58
CA ASN A 45 0.10 2.25 -14.12
C ASN A 45 1.41 1.57 -14.52
N LYS A 46 2.32 2.28 -15.19
CA LYS A 46 3.64 1.74 -15.49
C LYS A 46 4.43 1.54 -14.20
N GLN A 47 5.13 0.41 -14.10
CA GLN A 47 6.00 0.15 -12.95
C GLN A 47 7.11 1.20 -12.91
N PRO A 48 7.25 1.94 -11.78
CA PRO A 48 8.33 2.92 -11.65
C PRO A 48 9.70 2.24 -11.68
N SER A 49 10.71 3.00 -12.13
CA SER A 49 12.09 2.53 -12.12
C SER A 49 12.61 2.38 -10.69
N ILE A 50 13.64 1.55 -10.54
CA ILE A 50 14.35 1.43 -9.25
C ILE A 50 14.92 2.78 -8.82
N GLU A 51 15.39 3.59 -9.77
CA GLU A 51 15.90 4.94 -9.49
C GLU A 51 14.83 5.84 -8.85
N PHE A 52 13.61 5.79 -9.38
CA PHE A 52 12.49 6.53 -8.79
C PHE A 52 12.21 6.07 -7.36
N LEU A 53 12.16 4.76 -7.15
CA LEU A 53 11.87 4.19 -5.83
C LEU A 53 12.99 4.43 -4.82
N GLN A 54 14.24 4.54 -5.30
CA GLN A 54 15.41 4.80 -4.47
C GLN A 54 15.54 6.28 -4.05
N LYS A 55 14.92 7.18 -4.78
CA LYS A 55 15.07 8.62 -4.53
C LYS A 55 14.63 8.97 -3.10
N GLY A 56 15.55 9.60 -2.36
CA GLY A 56 15.28 9.97 -0.97
C GLY A 56 15.35 8.82 0.03
N SER A 57 15.68 7.61 -0.44
CA SER A 57 15.74 6.42 0.40
C SER A 57 17.18 6.08 0.79
N THR A 58 17.34 5.42 1.93
CA THR A 58 18.60 4.82 2.34
C THR A 58 18.76 3.39 1.85
N MET A 59 17.74 2.83 1.21
CA MET A 59 17.78 1.46 0.69
C MET A 59 18.61 1.37 -0.59
N GLU A 60 19.37 0.28 -0.71
CA GLU A 60 20.07 -0.04 -1.94
C GLU A 60 19.11 -0.66 -2.96
N PRO A 61 19.44 -0.61 -4.28
CA PRO A 61 18.58 -1.19 -5.31
C PRO A 61 18.20 -2.65 -5.06
N ARG A 62 19.11 -3.42 -4.51
CA ARG A 62 18.90 -4.84 -4.17
C ARG A 62 17.80 -5.01 -3.11
N GLN A 63 17.79 -4.12 -2.11
CA GLN A 63 16.78 -4.11 -1.06
C GLN A 63 15.41 -3.72 -1.62
N ILE A 64 15.36 -2.74 -2.52
CA ILE A 64 14.12 -2.31 -3.18
C ILE A 64 13.54 -3.45 -4.01
N THR A 65 14.37 -4.14 -4.78
CA THR A 65 13.94 -5.31 -5.55
C THR A 65 13.36 -6.39 -4.63
N SER A 66 14.00 -6.64 -3.50
CA SER A 66 13.49 -7.60 -2.51
C SER A 66 12.15 -7.19 -1.93
N VAL A 67 11.94 -5.91 -1.68
CA VAL A 67 10.65 -5.39 -1.22
C VAL A 67 9.56 -5.63 -2.26
N ILE A 68 9.85 -5.32 -3.53
CA ILE A 68 8.89 -5.55 -4.62
C ILE A 68 8.52 -7.03 -4.72
N GLN A 69 9.51 -7.93 -4.65
CA GLN A 69 9.27 -9.36 -4.66
C GLN A 69 8.41 -9.81 -3.48
N ASN A 70 8.65 -9.24 -2.29
CA ASN A 70 7.85 -9.52 -1.10
C ASN A 70 6.40 -9.07 -1.28
N LEU A 71 6.18 -7.88 -1.86
CA LEU A 71 4.83 -7.38 -2.13
C LEU A 71 4.09 -8.31 -3.10
N ILE A 72 4.77 -8.82 -4.11
CA ILE A 72 4.18 -9.77 -5.08
C ILE A 72 3.86 -11.09 -4.39
N GLN A 73 4.77 -11.64 -3.60
CA GLN A 73 4.56 -12.89 -2.88
C GLN A 73 3.41 -12.81 -1.88
N ARG A 74 3.21 -11.66 -1.27
CA ARG A 74 2.11 -11.42 -0.34
C ARG A 74 0.79 -11.08 -1.05
N GLU A 75 0.78 -11.13 -2.37
CA GLU A 75 -0.40 -10.83 -3.18
C GLU A 75 -0.93 -9.40 -2.94
N LEU A 76 -0.01 -8.44 -2.78
CA LEU A 76 -0.34 -7.03 -2.65
C LEU A 76 -0.08 -6.25 -3.92
N LEU A 77 0.73 -6.80 -4.81
CA LEU A 77 1.13 -6.20 -6.07
C LEU A 77 1.18 -7.26 -7.15
N GLU A 78 0.67 -6.93 -8.33
CA GLU A 78 0.85 -7.73 -9.55
C GLU A 78 1.65 -6.92 -10.56
N LEU A 79 2.58 -7.59 -11.25
CA LEU A 79 3.29 -7.02 -12.38
C LEU A 79 2.92 -7.77 -13.64
N ASN A 80 2.56 -7.03 -14.69
CA ASN A 80 2.19 -7.58 -15.99
C ASN A 80 3.03 -6.89 -17.07
N VAL A 81 3.48 -7.67 -18.06
CA VAL A 81 4.23 -7.14 -19.19
C VAL A 81 3.27 -7.05 -20.37
N ASN A 82 3.09 -5.84 -20.89
CA ASN A 82 2.26 -5.58 -22.05
C ASN A 82 2.98 -4.61 -22.99
N LYS A 83 2.52 -4.55 -24.24
CA LYS A 83 3.00 -3.54 -25.17
C LYS A 83 2.39 -2.19 -24.83
N ASP A 84 3.23 -1.15 -24.82
CA ASP A 84 2.77 0.23 -24.66
C ASP A 84 2.28 0.79 -26.01
N GLU A 85 1.91 2.06 -26.03
CA GLU A 85 1.41 2.75 -27.23
C GLU A 85 2.45 2.78 -28.36
N GLU A 86 3.73 2.71 -28.03
CA GLU A 86 4.83 2.69 -28.99
C GLU A 86 5.20 1.28 -29.44
N GLY A 87 4.50 0.26 -28.92
CA GLY A 87 4.75 -1.13 -29.27
C GLY A 87 5.89 -1.79 -28.51
N LYS A 88 6.43 -1.12 -27.49
CA LYS A 88 7.48 -1.67 -26.62
C LYS A 88 6.87 -2.46 -25.47
N PHE A 89 7.52 -3.55 -25.08
CA PHE A 89 7.13 -4.30 -23.89
C PHE A 89 7.47 -3.48 -22.64
N THR A 90 6.47 -3.23 -21.82
CA THR A 90 6.58 -2.42 -20.60
C THR A 90 5.92 -3.17 -19.45
N GLU A 91 6.53 -3.08 -18.27
CA GLU A 91 5.92 -3.62 -17.07
C GLU A 91 4.87 -2.65 -16.54
N TYR A 92 3.70 -3.19 -16.24
CA TYR A 92 2.60 -2.46 -15.61
C TYR A 92 2.33 -3.05 -14.24
N MET A 93 2.07 -2.19 -13.28
CA MET A 93 1.71 -2.60 -11.93
C MET A 93 0.20 -2.56 -11.74
N ASN A 94 -0.30 -3.49 -10.93
CA ASN A 94 -1.68 -3.51 -10.47
C ASN A 94 -1.68 -3.58 -8.95
N LEU A 95 -2.26 -2.57 -8.32
CA LEU A 95 -2.35 -2.45 -6.87
C LEU A 95 -3.72 -2.84 -6.31
N ASP A 96 -4.64 -3.29 -7.15
CA ASP A 96 -5.94 -3.77 -6.71
C ASP A 96 -5.84 -4.89 -5.66
N PRO A 97 -4.89 -5.85 -5.76
CA PRO A 97 -4.72 -6.84 -4.70
C PRO A 97 -4.47 -6.24 -3.32
N PHE A 98 -3.69 -5.16 -3.24
CA PHE A 98 -3.46 -4.42 -1.99
C PHE A 98 -4.77 -3.89 -1.42
N TYR A 99 -5.58 -3.22 -2.24
CA TYR A 99 -6.86 -2.66 -1.79
C TYR A 99 -7.83 -3.75 -1.34
N HIS A 100 -7.86 -4.89 -2.03
CA HIS A 100 -8.69 -6.03 -1.62
C HIS A 100 -8.27 -6.58 -0.25
N LYS A 101 -6.97 -6.74 -0.02
CA LYS A 101 -6.47 -7.25 1.27
C LYS A 101 -6.71 -6.27 2.40
N LEU A 102 -6.48 -4.98 2.16
CA LEU A 102 -6.78 -3.94 3.15
C LEU A 102 -8.26 -3.95 3.51
N ASN A 103 -9.13 -4.04 2.51
CA ASN A 103 -10.57 -4.09 2.72
C ASN A 103 -11.00 -5.33 3.52
N GLN A 104 -10.42 -6.49 3.22
CA GLN A 104 -10.69 -7.72 3.98
C GLN A 104 -10.25 -7.59 5.44
N LEU A 105 -9.07 -7.02 5.67
CA LEU A 105 -8.56 -6.80 7.01
C LEU A 105 -9.46 -5.88 7.82
N LEU A 106 -9.90 -4.78 7.22
CA LEU A 106 -10.78 -3.82 7.88
C LEU A 106 -12.15 -4.41 8.17
N LYS A 107 -12.71 -5.20 7.27
CA LYS A 107 -13.97 -5.93 7.49
C LYS A 107 -13.86 -6.90 8.65
N HIS A 108 -12.76 -7.64 8.73
CA HIS A 108 -12.52 -8.59 9.81
C HIS A 108 -12.45 -7.87 11.17
N GLN A 109 -11.75 -6.77 11.24
CA GLN A 109 -11.63 -5.96 12.46
C GLN A 109 -12.97 -5.33 12.86
N TYR A 110 -13.73 -4.85 11.89
CA TYR A 110 -15.05 -4.30 12.14
C TYR A 110 -15.99 -5.36 12.75
N LEU A 111 -16.03 -6.56 12.20
CA LEU A 111 -16.84 -7.66 12.72
C LEU A 111 -16.43 -8.07 14.13
N LYS A 112 -15.13 -8.12 14.42
CA LYS A 112 -14.61 -8.38 15.77
C LYS A 112 -15.09 -7.34 16.77
N HIS A 113 -15.05 -6.07 16.37
CA HIS A 113 -15.48 -4.97 17.22
C HIS A 113 -16.99 -5.03 17.49
N GLU A 114 -17.79 -5.32 16.49
CA GLU A 114 -19.24 -5.53 16.65
C GLU A 114 -19.55 -6.68 17.61
N GLU A 115 -18.87 -7.79 17.48
CA GLU A 115 -19.05 -8.93 18.38
C GLU A 115 -18.74 -8.57 19.85
N GLN A 116 -17.67 -7.81 20.08
CA GLN A 116 -17.32 -7.34 21.40
C GLN A 116 -18.39 -6.40 21.95
N ASP A 117 -18.86 -5.45 21.17
CA ASP A 117 -19.92 -4.53 21.58
C ASP A 117 -21.20 -5.28 21.94
N LYS A 118 -21.59 -6.27 21.17
CA LYS A 118 -22.74 -7.11 21.46
C LYS A 118 -22.58 -7.89 22.74
N LYS A 119 -21.39 -8.43 23.01
CA LYS A 119 -21.09 -9.16 24.25
C LYS A 119 -21.16 -8.23 25.45
N GLU A 120 -20.67 -7.01 25.36
CA GLU A 120 -20.74 -6.02 26.43
C GLU A 120 -22.17 -5.60 26.71
N GLN A 121 -22.96 -5.36 25.68
CA GLN A 121 -24.38 -5.05 25.81
C GLN A 121 -25.14 -6.20 26.49
N PHE A 122 -24.85 -7.42 26.12
CA PHE A 122 -25.45 -8.61 26.71
C PHE A 122 -25.10 -8.73 28.19
N LYS A 123 -23.85 -8.47 28.56
CA LYS A 123 -23.41 -8.46 29.98
C LYS A 123 -24.14 -7.41 30.79
N GLN A 124 -24.38 -6.22 30.23
CA GLN A 124 -25.10 -5.15 30.92
C GLN A 124 -26.55 -5.49 31.19
N LEU A 125 -27.16 -6.26 30.28
CA LEU A 125 -28.57 -6.68 30.41
C LEU A 125 -28.78 -7.67 31.57
N PHE A 126 -27.75 -8.43 31.95
CA PHE A 126 -27.84 -9.49 32.95
C PHE A 126 -27.12 -9.16 34.26
N GLN A 127 -26.66 -7.94 34.44
CA GLN A 127 -26.19 -7.41 35.71
C GLN A 127 -27.37 -6.73 36.44
#